data_50950f1fc0a0c021a73042daefd0a18f
#
_entry.id   50950f1fc0a0c021a73042daefd0a18f
#
_cell.length_a   1.000
_cell.length_b   1.000
_cell.length_c   1.000
_cell.angle_alpha   90.00
_cell.angle_beta   90.00
_cell.angle_gamma   90.00
#
_symmetry.space_group_name_H-M   'P 1'
#
loop_
_entity.id
_entity.type
_entity.pdbx_description
1 polymer ?
#
loop_
_entity_poly.entity_id
_entity_poly.type
_entity_poly.pdbx_seq_one_letter_code
_entity_poly.pdbx_strand_id
1 'polypeptide(L)'
;HVGTLTADQAFTFTEWTAEMKAKASICISEDETLIESLEIAKGRIQIMIDKGMDNKDRVLQGLIDKANQRIAEIRSGEKPALRPDANAKYYAEVVVDLDQIAEPMIADPDVNNKDVSKRYTHDTIRPLSFYGGDKKVDLGFIGSCMVHKGDMKILAQMLKNIEKQQGKV
;
A
#
# COMPACT_ATOMS: atom_id res chain seq x y z
N HIS A 1 -4.78 5.28 14.36
CA HIS A 1 -5.95 4.40 14.20
C HIS A 1 -5.93 3.75 12.82
N VAL A 2 -6.02 2.41 12.77
CA VAL A 2 -6.07 1.66 11.50
C VAL A 2 -7.28 2.09 10.65
N GLY A 3 -8.35 2.56 11.29
CA GLY A 3 -9.57 3.06 10.63
C GLY A 3 -9.41 4.36 9.84
N THR A 4 -8.27 5.04 9.94
CA THR A 4 -7.98 6.26 9.15
C THR A 4 -7.15 5.99 7.90
N LEU A 5 -6.72 4.73 7.69
CA LEU A 5 -5.95 4.35 6.52
C LEU A 5 -6.83 4.33 5.27
N THR A 6 -6.29 4.82 4.16
CA THR A 6 -6.89 4.60 2.85
C THR A 6 -6.80 3.13 2.46
N ALA A 7 -7.59 2.71 1.47
CA ALA A 7 -7.53 1.35 0.95
C ALA A 7 -6.13 0.97 0.44
N ASP A 8 -5.45 1.88 -0.26
CA ASP A 8 -4.08 1.66 -0.75
C ASP A 8 -3.09 1.47 0.41
N GLN A 9 -3.21 2.26 1.49
CA GLN A 9 -2.38 2.11 2.69
C GLN A 9 -2.67 0.78 3.43
N ALA A 10 -3.93 0.42 3.60
CA ALA A 10 -4.32 -0.85 4.22
C ALA A 10 -3.77 -2.05 3.42
N PHE A 11 -3.79 -1.97 2.09
CA PHE A 11 -3.22 -2.97 1.21
C PHE A 11 -1.69 -3.08 1.40
N THR A 12 -0.97 -1.96 1.48
CA THR A 12 0.47 -1.94 1.73
C THR A 12 0.83 -2.70 3.01
N PHE A 13 0.06 -2.55 4.09
CA PHE A 13 0.26 -3.30 5.32
C PHE A 13 0.06 -4.81 5.15
N THR A 14 -0.91 -5.24 4.33
CA THR A 14 -1.12 -6.66 4.07
C THR A 14 -0.03 -7.26 3.20
N GLU A 15 0.48 -6.54 2.21
CA GLU A 15 1.58 -6.99 1.35
C GLU A 15 2.91 -7.15 2.13
N TRP A 16 3.14 -6.35 3.17
CA TRP A 16 4.32 -6.47 4.04
C TRP A 16 4.46 -7.82 4.73
N THR A 17 3.41 -8.60 4.75
CA THR A 17 3.39 -9.95 5.34
C THR A 17 4.47 -10.84 4.78
N ALA A 18 4.71 -10.78 3.47
CA ALA A 18 5.74 -11.58 2.80
C ALA A 18 7.14 -11.23 3.31
N GLU A 19 7.44 -9.94 3.48
CA GLU A 19 8.72 -9.45 3.99
C GLU A 19 8.94 -9.85 5.46
N MET A 20 7.88 -9.91 6.23
CA MET A 20 7.90 -10.35 7.63
C MET A 20 7.91 -11.87 7.78
N LYS A 21 7.99 -12.64 6.67
CA LYS A 21 7.93 -14.11 6.65
C LYS A 21 6.65 -14.68 7.29
N ALA A 22 5.60 -13.92 7.34
CA ALA A 22 4.30 -14.40 7.78
C ALA A 22 3.58 -15.08 6.61
N LYS A 23 2.67 -16.00 6.93
CA LYS A 23 1.93 -16.77 5.90
C LYS A 23 0.72 -16.02 5.34
N ALA A 24 0.14 -15.16 6.13
CA ALA A 24 -1.02 -14.36 5.76
C ALA A 24 -1.16 -13.17 6.70
N SER A 25 -1.82 -12.12 6.23
CA SER A 25 -2.27 -11.01 7.08
C SER A 25 -3.66 -10.54 6.66
N ILE A 26 -4.32 -9.88 7.59
CA ILE A 26 -5.61 -9.23 7.35
C ILE A 26 -5.53 -7.85 7.95
N CYS A 27 -5.69 -6.82 7.14
CA CYS A 27 -5.87 -5.46 7.62
C CYS A 27 -7.37 -5.23 7.85
N ILE A 28 -7.74 -4.88 9.08
CA ILE A 28 -9.12 -4.52 9.41
C ILE A 28 -9.36 -3.12 8.85
N SER A 29 -10.31 -3.01 7.92
CA SER A 29 -10.69 -1.74 7.32
C SER A 29 -12.07 -1.30 7.80
N GLU A 30 -12.31 0.00 7.86
CA GLU A 30 -13.65 0.54 8.11
C GLU A 30 -14.55 0.34 6.88
N ASP A 31 -15.87 0.37 7.09
CA ASP A 31 -16.85 0.21 6.02
C ASP A 31 -16.67 1.23 4.91
N GLU A 32 -16.40 2.49 5.27
CA GLU A 32 -16.15 3.59 4.35
C GLU A 32 -14.89 3.35 3.51
N THR A 33 -13.83 2.82 4.09
CA THR A 33 -12.59 2.48 3.37
C THR A 33 -12.83 1.39 2.31
N LEU A 34 -13.65 0.38 2.64
CA LEU A 34 -14.03 -0.66 1.69
C LEU A 34 -14.91 -0.10 0.57
N ILE A 35 -15.87 0.75 0.90
CA ILE A 35 -16.74 1.41 -0.09
C ILE A 35 -15.90 2.26 -1.04
N GLU A 36 -14.98 3.08 -0.52
CA GLU A 36 -14.06 3.90 -1.33
C GLU A 36 -13.24 3.03 -2.29
N SER A 37 -12.68 1.93 -1.79
CA SER A 37 -11.92 0.98 -2.59
C SER A 37 -12.74 0.41 -3.75
N LEU A 38 -13.97 0.00 -3.48
CA LEU A 38 -14.88 -0.53 -4.48
C LEU A 38 -15.29 0.53 -5.52
N GLU A 39 -15.54 1.77 -5.10
CA GLU A 39 -15.84 2.88 -6.02
C GLU A 39 -14.64 3.20 -6.93
N ILE A 40 -13.42 3.22 -6.39
CA ILE A 40 -12.19 3.39 -7.18
C ILE A 40 -12.04 2.24 -8.20
N ALA A 41 -12.28 1.00 -7.78
CA ALA A 41 -12.20 -0.16 -8.65
C ALA A 41 -13.23 -0.08 -9.78
N LYS A 42 -14.48 0.28 -9.49
CA LYS A 42 -15.53 0.50 -10.47
C LYS A 42 -15.15 1.56 -11.50
N GLY A 43 -14.61 2.70 -11.05
CA GLY A 43 -14.16 3.77 -11.94
C GLY A 43 -13.07 3.30 -12.91
N ARG A 44 -12.13 2.46 -12.43
CA ARG A 44 -11.09 1.87 -13.29
C ARG A 44 -11.68 0.89 -14.32
N ILE A 45 -12.61 0.04 -13.89
CA ILE A 45 -13.29 -0.93 -14.76
C ILE A 45 -14.13 -0.19 -15.81
N GLN A 46 -14.83 0.87 -15.44
CA GLN A 46 -15.61 1.66 -16.38
C GLN A 46 -14.74 2.24 -17.50
N ILE A 47 -13.56 2.79 -17.17
CA ILE A 47 -12.59 3.27 -18.18
C ILE A 47 -12.19 2.15 -19.16
N MET A 48 -12.07 0.90 -18.69
CA MET A 48 -11.75 -0.24 -19.55
C MET A 48 -12.92 -0.56 -20.49
N ILE A 49 -14.15 -0.54 -19.97
CA ILE A 49 -15.37 -0.74 -20.76
C ILE A 49 -15.51 0.35 -21.83
N ASP A 50 -15.31 1.61 -21.45
CA ASP A 50 -15.40 2.76 -22.37
C ASP A 50 -14.37 2.68 -23.51
N LYS A 51 -13.24 1.99 -23.27
CA LYS A 51 -12.22 1.68 -24.27
C LYS A 51 -12.53 0.42 -25.09
N GLY A 52 -13.70 -0.18 -24.92
CA GLY A 52 -14.10 -1.39 -25.65
C GLY A 52 -13.39 -2.67 -25.22
N MET A 53 -12.84 -2.70 -23.99
CA MET A 53 -12.11 -3.85 -23.47
C MET A 53 -13.03 -4.93 -22.89
N ASP A 54 -14.34 -4.67 -22.70
CA ASP A 54 -15.29 -5.69 -22.24
C ASP A 54 -15.56 -6.69 -23.35
N ASN A 55 -15.61 -7.96 -22.98
CA ASN A 55 -15.87 -9.05 -23.93
C ASN A 55 -17.38 -9.31 -24.06
N LYS A 56 -17.74 -10.25 -24.96
CA LYS A 56 -19.15 -10.65 -25.20
C LYS A 56 -19.84 -11.15 -23.93
N ASP A 57 -19.08 -11.74 -22.99
CA ASP A 57 -19.61 -12.28 -21.74
C ASP A 57 -19.80 -11.17 -20.69
N ARG A 58 -19.46 -9.93 -21.01
CA ARG A 58 -19.61 -8.77 -20.13
C ARG A 58 -18.98 -8.97 -18.76
N VAL A 59 -17.79 -9.55 -18.73
CA VAL A 59 -17.08 -9.86 -17.48
C VAL A 59 -16.80 -8.60 -16.67
N LEU A 60 -16.35 -7.53 -17.33
CA LEU A 60 -16.07 -6.25 -16.66
C LEU A 60 -17.34 -5.61 -16.10
N GLN A 61 -18.45 -5.65 -16.86
CA GLN A 61 -19.74 -5.18 -16.35
C GLN A 61 -20.20 -6.00 -15.13
N GLY A 62 -20.04 -7.32 -15.18
CA GLY A 62 -20.36 -8.19 -14.04
C GLY A 62 -19.54 -7.88 -12.77
N LEU A 63 -18.30 -7.39 -12.92
CA LEU A 63 -17.50 -6.93 -11.77
C LEU A 63 -18.06 -5.64 -11.18
N ILE A 64 -18.52 -4.69 -12.01
CA ILE A 64 -19.20 -3.47 -11.54
C ILE A 64 -20.46 -3.84 -10.78
N ASP A 65 -21.27 -4.76 -11.30
CA ASP A 65 -22.54 -5.18 -10.67
C ASP A 65 -22.27 -5.82 -9.29
N LYS A 66 -21.26 -6.68 -9.18
CA LYS A 66 -20.82 -7.26 -7.90
C LYS A 66 -20.32 -6.20 -6.92
N ALA A 67 -19.56 -5.22 -7.40
CA ALA A 67 -19.09 -4.12 -6.55
C ALA A 67 -20.27 -3.26 -6.04
N ASN A 68 -21.26 -2.95 -6.89
CA ASN A 68 -22.47 -2.25 -6.49
C ASN A 68 -23.26 -3.03 -5.44
N GLN A 69 -23.44 -4.33 -5.65
CA GLN A 69 -24.09 -5.21 -4.68
C GLN A 69 -23.34 -5.17 -3.33
N ARG A 70 -22.02 -5.31 -3.35
CA ARG A 70 -21.20 -5.30 -2.13
C ARG A 70 -21.31 -3.97 -1.39
N ILE A 71 -21.30 -2.85 -2.09
CA ILE A 71 -21.47 -1.52 -1.51
C ILE A 71 -22.85 -1.41 -0.84
N ALA A 72 -23.91 -1.92 -1.48
CA ALA A 72 -25.25 -1.93 -0.91
C ALA A 72 -25.33 -2.77 0.37
N GLU A 73 -24.72 -3.97 0.38
CA GLU A 73 -24.67 -4.85 1.54
C GLU A 73 -23.93 -4.21 2.74
N ILE A 74 -22.86 -3.45 2.47
CA ILE A 74 -22.13 -2.72 3.51
C ILE A 74 -23.00 -1.58 4.05
N ARG A 75 -23.56 -0.76 3.16
CA ARG A 75 -24.37 0.41 3.55
C ARG A 75 -25.65 0.04 4.32
N SER A 76 -26.23 -1.11 4.02
CA SER A 76 -27.40 -1.62 4.74
C SER A 76 -27.05 -2.25 6.10
N GLY A 77 -25.76 -2.50 6.35
CA GLY A 77 -25.31 -3.23 7.53
C GLY A 77 -25.55 -4.74 7.45
N GLU A 78 -26.03 -5.26 6.30
CA GLU A 78 -26.26 -6.70 6.11
C GLU A 78 -24.95 -7.49 6.18
N LYS A 79 -23.92 -6.94 5.53
CA LYS A 79 -22.56 -7.52 5.54
C LYS A 79 -21.52 -6.42 5.72
N PRO A 80 -21.29 -5.93 6.93
CA PRO A 80 -20.28 -4.91 7.20
C PRO A 80 -18.87 -5.44 6.92
N ALA A 81 -17.86 -4.59 7.09
CA ALA A 81 -16.47 -4.99 7.05
C ALA A 81 -16.19 -6.06 8.11
N LEU A 82 -15.30 -7.00 7.80
CA LEU A 82 -14.90 -8.04 8.74
C LEU A 82 -14.26 -7.42 9.98
N ARG A 83 -14.64 -7.94 11.13
CA ARG A 83 -14.09 -7.60 12.43
C ARG A 83 -13.70 -8.88 13.16
N PRO A 84 -12.67 -8.85 13.99
CA PRO A 84 -12.39 -9.96 14.89
C PRO A 84 -13.53 -10.10 15.91
N ASP A 85 -13.74 -11.31 16.39
CA ASP A 85 -14.67 -11.55 17.48
C ASP A 85 -14.26 -10.76 18.72
N ALA A 86 -15.23 -10.31 19.51
CA ALA A 86 -14.97 -9.49 20.69
C ALA A 86 -14.08 -10.21 21.74
N ASN A 87 -14.05 -11.53 21.72
CA ASN A 87 -13.26 -12.39 22.58
C ASN A 87 -12.11 -13.10 21.86
N ALA A 88 -11.70 -12.60 20.68
CA ALA A 88 -10.59 -13.16 19.91
C ALA A 88 -9.32 -13.20 20.79
N LYS A 89 -8.64 -14.34 20.76
CA LYS A 89 -7.39 -14.54 21.49
C LYS A 89 -6.22 -14.47 20.52
N TYR A 90 -5.26 -13.64 20.84
CA TYR A 90 -4.03 -13.48 20.06
C TYR A 90 -2.86 -14.13 20.78
N TYR A 91 -1.93 -14.70 20.02
CA TYR A 91 -0.68 -15.24 20.57
C TYR A 91 0.21 -14.14 21.12
N ALA A 92 0.27 -13.03 20.42
CA ALA A 92 1.02 -11.84 20.82
C ALA A 92 0.36 -10.59 20.23
N GLU A 93 0.59 -9.47 20.88
CA GLU A 93 0.18 -8.16 20.42
C GLU A 93 1.42 -7.27 20.32
N VAL A 94 1.58 -6.60 19.19
CA VAL A 94 2.64 -5.61 18.96
C VAL A 94 1.98 -4.29 18.60
N VAL A 95 2.23 -3.28 19.42
CA VAL A 95 1.72 -1.93 19.19
C VAL A 95 2.82 -1.09 18.54
N VAL A 96 2.54 -0.56 17.35
CA VAL A 96 3.41 0.38 16.65
C VAL A 96 2.71 1.73 16.61
N ASP A 97 3.27 2.70 17.30
CA ASP A 97 2.79 4.08 17.30
C ASP A 97 3.38 4.80 16.07
N LEU A 98 2.54 5.02 15.06
CA LEU A 98 2.98 5.67 13.82
C LEU A 98 3.38 7.14 14.03
N ASP A 99 2.86 7.80 15.06
CA ASP A 99 3.20 9.20 15.38
C ASP A 99 4.64 9.33 15.89
N GLN A 100 5.26 8.21 16.30
CA GLN A 100 6.67 8.16 16.71
C GLN A 100 7.63 8.04 15.51
N ILE A 101 7.12 7.80 14.31
CA ILE A 101 7.94 7.67 13.09
C ILE A 101 8.16 9.06 12.50
N ALA A 102 9.27 9.70 12.87
CA ALA A 102 9.59 11.07 12.47
C ALA A 102 10.19 11.17 11.07
N GLU A 103 10.81 10.11 10.56
CA GLU A 103 11.51 10.11 9.27
C GLU A 103 11.59 8.71 8.64
N PRO A 104 11.83 8.63 7.32
CA PRO A 104 12.04 7.35 6.64
C PRO A 104 13.28 6.61 7.17
N MET A 105 13.18 5.28 7.22
CA MET A 105 14.31 4.40 7.49
C MET A 105 14.91 3.91 6.18
N ILE A 106 16.23 3.96 6.08
CA ILE A 106 16.99 3.50 4.92
C ILE A 106 17.65 2.18 5.28
N ALA A 107 17.45 1.17 4.45
CA ALA A 107 18.19 -0.09 4.49
C ALA A 107 19.44 0.05 3.60
N ASP A 108 20.63 0.01 4.22
CA ASP A 108 21.92 0.10 3.55
C ASP A 108 22.64 -1.26 3.69
N PRO A 109 22.46 -2.18 2.73
CA PRO A 109 22.93 -3.55 2.89
C PRO A 109 24.45 -3.62 2.92
N ASP A 110 25.01 -4.43 3.81
CA ASP A 110 26.42 -4.80 3.79
C ASP A 110 26.71 -5.69 2.57
N VAL A 111 26.95 -5.05 1.42
CA VAL A 111 27.23 -5.74 0.14
C VAL A 111 28.50 -6.58 0.16
N ASN A 112 29.41 -6.32 1.11
CA ASN A 112 30.66 -7.08 1.27
C ASN A 112 30.43 -8.38 2.04
N ASN A 113 29.33 -8.53 2.73
CA ASN A 113 29.01 -9.74 3.45
C ASN A 113 28.69 -10.87 2.48
N LYS A 114 29.48 -11.96 2.53
CA LYS A 114 29.30 -13.13 1.67
C LYS A 114 28.00 -13.87 1.96
N ASP A 115 27.52 -13.83 3.19
CA ASP A 115 26.24 -14.39 3.60
C ASP A 115 25.14 -13.37 3.30
N VAL A 116 24.41 -13.59 2.22
CA VAL A 116 23.31 -12.71 1.76
C VAL A 116 22.25 -12.50 2.84
N SER A 117 21.99 -13.52 3.68
CA SER A 117 21.00 -13.43 4.75
C SER A 117 21.39 -12.44 5.86
N LYS A 118 22.67 -12.08 5.95
CA LYS A 118 23.23 -11.15 6.93
C LYS A 118 23.49 -9.77 6.38
N ARG A 119 23.19 -9.52 5.11
CA ARG A 119 23.36 -8.18 4.51
C ARG A 119 22.38 -7.15 5.07
N TYR A 120 21.21 -7.60 5.49
CA TYR A 120 20.17 -6.75 6.07
C TYR A 120 19.99 -7.14 7.54
N THR A 121 20.51 -6.34 8.43
CA THR A 121 20.36 -6.48 9.88
C THR A 121 19.81 -5.17 10.46
N HIS A 122 19.43 -5.16 11.73
CA HIS A 122 19.03 -3.91 12.40
C HIS A 122 20.16 -2.86 12.35
N ASP A 123 21.43 -3.27 12.28
CA ASP A 123 22.58 -2.36 12.19
C ASP A 123 22.75 -1.73 10.79
N THR A 124 22.12 -2.31 9.78
CA THR A 124 22.11 -1.76 8.40
C THR A 124 20.87 -0.93 8.09
N ILE A 125 19.95 -0.81 9.04
CA ILE A 125 18.76 0.04 8.91
C ILE A 125 18.99 1.31 9.73
N ARG A 126 19.01 2.45 9.06
CA ARG A 126 19.30 3.77 9.66
C ARG A 126 18.24 4.79 9.26
N PRO A 127 17.96 5.77 10.11
CA PRO A 127 17.12 6.90 9.72
C PRO A 127 17.77 7.70 8.59
N LEU A 128 16.98 8.35 7.76
CA LEU A 128 17.46 9.15 6.63
C LEU A 128 18.49 10.21 7.07
N SER A 129 18.26 10.85 8.22
CA SER A 129 19.15 11.86 8.82
C SER A 129 20.56 11.33 9.10
N PHE A 130 20.73 10.03 9.33
CA PHE A 130 22.04 9.39 9.54
C PHE A 130 22.97 9.59 8.35
N TYR A 131 22.44 9.56 7.14
CA TYR A 131 23.26 9.64 5.93
C TYR A 131 23.70 11.06 5.59
N GLY A 132 23.05 12.09 6.12
CA GLY A 132 23.35 13.51 6.00
C GLY A 132 23.97 13.96 4.68
N GLY A 133 23.75 15.20 4.29
CA GLY A 133 24.50 15.84 3.21
C GLY A 133 24.36 15.22 1.81
N ASP A 134 25.26 15.61 0.92
CA ASP A 134 25.18 15.39 -0.53
C ASP A 134 25.67 13.99 -0.94
N LYS A 135 24.83 12.98 -0.74
CA LYS A 135 25.09 11.65 -1.34
C LYS A 135 24.76 11.71 -2.81
N LYS A 136 25.76 11.55 -3.67
CA LYS A 136 25.52 11.40 -5.10
C LYS A 136 24.86 10.06 -5.38
N VAL A 137 23.75 10.09 -6.09
CA VAL A 137 23.02 8.92 -6.56
C VAL A 137 23.07 8.92 -8.08
N ASP A 138 23.60 7.85 -8.67
CA ASP A 138 23.74 7.72 -10.12
C ASP A 138 22.45 7.15 -10.76
N LEU A 139 21.71 6.33 -10.03
CA LEU A 139 20.48 5.70 -10.49
C LEU A 139 19.48 5.57 -9.34
N GLY A 140 18.28 6.08 -9.53
CA GLY A 140 17.14 5.87 -8.66
C GLY A 140 16.18 4.84 -9.26
N PHE A 141 15.78 3.82 -8.50
CA PHE A 141 14.73 2.88 -8.86
C PHE A 141 13.58 3.00 -7.86
N ILE A 142 12.37 3.18 -8.38
CA ILE A 142 11.16 3.24 -7.58
C ILE A 142 10.16 2.21 -8.07
N GLY A 143 9.89 1.22 -7.24
CA GLY A 143 8.95 0.17 -7.54
C GLY A 143 9.10 -1.00 -6.57
N SER A 144 7.98 -1.62 -6.24
CA SER A 144 7.90 -2.87 -5.50
C SER A 144 6.51 -3.49 -5.69
N CYS A 145 6.29 -4.71 -5.21
CA CYS A 145 4.96 -5.32 -5.15
C CYS A 145 3.97 -4.49 -4.31
N MET A 146 4.47 -3.67 -3.40
CA MET A 146 3.68 -2.81 -2.50
C MET A 146 3.39 -1.41 -3.04
N VAL A 147 3.91 -1.06 -4.23
CA VAL A 147 3.67 0.26 -4.83
C VAL A 147 2.35 0.27 -5.59
N HIS A 148 1.47 1.16 -5.21
CA HIS A 148 0.16 1.32 -5.84
C HIS A 148 0.16 2.39 -6.92
N LYS A 149 -0.88 2.36 -7.74
CA LYS A 149 -1.09 3.39 -8.76
C LYS A 149 -1.24 4.79 -8.15
N GLY A 150 -1.78 4.89 -6.93
CA GLY A 150 -1.88 6.12 -6.15
C GLY A 150 -0.49 6.70 -5.87
N ASP A 151 0.42 5.87 -5.35
CA ASP A 151 1.79 6.25 -5.03
C ASP A 151 2.55 6.73 -6.27
N MET A 152 2.40 6.02 -7.40
CA MET A 152 3.02 6.42 -8.67
C MET A 152 2.52 7.77 -9.19
N LYS A 153 1.25 8.11 -8.93
CA LYS A 153 0.71 9.44 -9.27
C LYS A 153 1.33 10.53 -8.39
N ILE A 154 1.45 10.27 -7.08
CA ILE A 154 2.09 11.18 -6.13
C ILE A 154 3.53 11.41 -6.54
N LEU A 155 4.27 10.33 -6.80
CA LEU A 155 5.65 10.41 -7.28
C LEU A 155 5.78 11.24 -8.55
N ALA A 156 4.95 10.98 -9.56
CA ALA A 156 4.97 11.73 -10.80
C ALA A 156 4.71 13.23 -10.57
N GLN A 157 3.84 13.58 -9.62
CA GLN A 157 3.60 14.97 -9.25
C GLN A 157 4.78 15.59 -8.51
N MET A 158 5.42 14.84 -7.61
CA MET A 158 6.63 15.29 -6.90
C MET A 158 7.77 15.58 -7.90
N LEU A 159 8.04 14.67 -8.81
CA LEU A 159 9.08 14.85 -9.84
C LEU A 159 8.81 16.08 -10.73
N LYS A 160 7.55 16.29 -11.15
CA LYS A 160 7.17 17.51 -11.90
C LYS A 160 7.39 18.79 -11.09
N ASN A 161 7.15 18.76 -9.79
CA ASN A 161 7.37 19.91 -8.93
C ASN A 161 8.87 20.21 -8.76
N ILE A 162 9.70 19.17 -8.60
CA ILE A 162 11.16 19.31 -8.53
C ILE A 162 11.71 19.86 -9.85
N GLU A 163 11.28 19.32 -10.98
CA GLU A 163 11.67 19.80 -12.32
C GLU A 163 11.35 21.29 -12.52
N LYS A 164 10.19 21.76 -12.05
CA LYS A 164 9.80 23.16 -12.09
C LYS A 164 10.67 24.06 -11.23
N GLN A 165 11.15 23.56 -10.08
CA GLN A 165 11.92 24.35 -9.12
C GLN A 165 13.42 24.36 -9.42
N GLN A 166 13.96 23.27 -9.91
CA GLN A 166 15.41 23.04 -10.02
C GLN A 166 15.86 22.85 -11.49
N GLY A 167 14.96 22.83 -12.44
CA GLY A 167 15.27 22.42 -13.82
C GLY A 167 15.17 20.89 -13.96
N LYS A 168 15.82 20.34 -14.99
CA LYS A 168 15.74 18.87 -15.24
C LYS A 168 16.20 18.05 -14.04
N VAL A 169 15.41 17.06 -13.70
CA VAL A 169 15.77 15.98 -12.76
C VAL A 169 16.63 14.96 -13.48
#